data_ff6ea91bd696f0a13f04c0cbc0b6f39a
#
_entry.id   ff6ea91bd696f0a13f04c0cbc0b6f39a
#
_cell.length_a   1.000
_cell.length_b   1.000
_cell.length_c   1.000
_cell.angle_alpha   90.00
_cell.angle_beta   90.00
_cell.angle_gamma   90.00
#
_symmetry.space_group_name_H-M   'P 1'
#
loop_
_entity.id
_entity.type
_entity.pdbx_description
1 polymer ?
#
loop_
_entity_poly.entity_id
_entity_poly.type
_entity_poly.pdbx_seq_one_letter_code
_entity_poly.pdbx_strand_id
1 'polypeptide(L)'
;RESEFVSILGQSGCGKTTLGRTILKLYDITDGKVFFEGKDLAKIKRKDMRKLRVDMQLIFQDPYSSLPPRMTVGEIISEAVKVHKIVPKEQVREHVRDIMKKCGLQPQYYDRYPHEFSGGQRQRICIARALAVNPKLVICDEPVSALDVSIQAQIINLLKDLQKEMQLTYVFISHDLSVVKYITDKIAVMYLGSLMEIGETKEIFKEPLHPYTEALFSAVPIPNPDVKMERI
;
A
#
# COMPACT_ATOMS: atom_id res chain seq x y z
N ARG A 1 -6.57 -11.75 -7.67
CA ARG A 1 -7.63 -11.36 -8.63
C ARG A 1 -7.60 -9.85 -8.79
N GLU A 2 -8.25 -9.32 -9.82
CA GLU A 2 -8.39 -7.87 -9.99
C GLU A 2 -9.32 -7.29 -8.91
N SER A 3 -9.01 -6.06 -8.48
CA SER A 3 -9.77 -5.32 -7.46
C SER A 3 -9.88 -6.01 -6.09
N GLU A 4 -8.94 -6.88 -5.72
CA GLU A 4 -8.85 -7.49 -4.40
C GLU A 4 -7.89 -6.71 -3.49
N PHE A 5 -8.19 -6.75 -2.19
CA PHE A 5 -7.29 -6.32 -1.12
C PHE A 5 -6.60 -7.55 -0.52
N VAL A 6 -5.32 -7.73 -0.79
CA VAL A 6 -4.52 -8.83 -0.24
C VAL A 6 -3.55 -8.29 0.80
N SER A 7 -3.58 -8.82 2.01
CA SER A 7 -2.62 -8.44 3.04
C SER A 7 -1.45 -9.43 3.14
N ILE A 8 -0.25 -8.89 3.37
CA ILE A 8 0.91 -9.66 3.80
C ILE A 8 1.15 -9.33 5.27
N LEU A 9 0.94 -10.34 6.13
CA LEU A 9 1.00 -10.25 7.57
C LEU A 9 2.19 -11.04 8.12
N GLY A 10 2.80 -10.55 9.19
CA GLY A 10 3.89 -11.26 9.88
C GLY A 10 4.70 -10.32 10.76
N GLN A 11 5.57 -10.88 11.59
CA GLN A 11 6.45 -10.12 12.48
C GLN A 11 7.40 -9.18 11.72
N SER A 12 7.91 -8.16 12.41
CA SER A 12 8.92 -7.27 11.84
C SER A 12 10.17 -8.07 11.42
N GLY A 13 10.74 -7.73 10.27
CA GLY A 13 11.93 -8.42 9.74
C GLY A 13 11.67 -9.75 9.04
N CYS A 14 10.44 -10.28 8.95
CA CYS A 14 10.16 -11.55 8.27
C CYS A 14 10.19 -11.48 6.73
N GLY A 15 10.51 -10.32 6.12
CA GLY A 15 10.70 -10.20 4.67
C GLY A 15 9.54 -9.55 3.89
N LYS A 16 8.47 -9.05 4.54
CA LYS A 16 7.28 -8.46 3.87
C LYS A 16 7.64 -7.33 2.90
N THR A 17 8.37 -6.33 3.39
CA THR A 17 8.85 -5.19 2.58
C THR A 17 9.74 -5.66 1.43
N THR A 18 10.62 -6.64 1.68
CA THR A 18 11.47 -7.23 0.64
C THR A 18 10.62 -7.89 -0.44
N LEU A 19 9.61 -8.67 -0.06
CA LEU A 19 8.68 -9.30 -1.00
C LEU A 19 7.94 -8.24 -1.84
N GLY A 20 7.37 -7.20 -1.19
CA GLY A 20 6.69 -6.11 -1.90
C GLY A 20 7.60 -5.40 -2.92
N ARG A 21 8.85 -5.10 -2.53
CA ARG A 21 9.83 -4.47 -3.42
C ARG A 21 10.30 -5.41 -4.55
N THR A 22 10.36 -6.71 -4.30
CA THR A 22 10.69 -7.72 -5.31
C THR A 22 9.55 -7.88 -6.33
N ILE A 23 8.29 -7.86 -5.88
CA ILE A 23 7.12 -7.86 -6.78
C ILE A 23 7.18 -6.67 -7.75
N LEU A 24 7.58 -5.47 -7.29
CA LEU A 24 7.76 -4.29 -8.12
C LEU A 24 9.08 -4.27 -8.93
N LYS A 25 9.88 -5.34 -8.82
CA LYS A 25 11.22 -5.42 -9.40
C LYS A 25 12.10 -4.21 -9.05
N LEU A 26 11.99 -3.74 -7.81
CA LEU A 26 12.95 -2.80 -7.20
C LEU A 26 14.17 -3.56 -6.69
N TYR A 27 13.99 -4.83 -6.32
CA TYR A 27 15.05 -5.81 -6.08
C TYR A 27 15.00 -6.89 -7.16
N ASP A 28 16.15 -7.44 -7.51
CA ASP A 28 16.22 -8.54 -8.46
C ASP A 28 15.65 -9.82 -7.84
N ILE A 29 14.95 -10.58 -8.65
CA ILE A 29 14.39 -11.87 -8.27
C ILE A 29 15.53 -12.89 -8.30
N THR A 30 15.90 -13.44 -7.13
CA THR A 30 16.99 -14.43 -7.02
C THR A 30 16.54 -15.79 -7.51
N ASP A 31 15.33 -16.21 -7.19
CA ASP A 31 14.72 -17.45 -7.61
C ASP A 31 13.20 -17.31 -7.70
N GLY A 32 12.54 -18.21 -8.42
CA GLY A 32 11.10 -18.17 -8.65
C GLY A 32 10.68 -17.24 -9.79
N LYS A 33 9.37 -16.92 -9.86
CA LYS A 33 8.78 -16.13 -10.93
C LYS A 33 7.73 -15.20 -10.36
N VAL A 34 7.66 -13.98 -10.89
CA VAL A 34 6.59 -13.03 -10.61
C VAL A 34 5.91 -12.69 -11.94
N PHE A 35 4.59 -12.93 -12.00
CA PHE A 35 3.80 -12.60 -13.18
C PHE A 35 2.92 -11.39 -12.90
N PHE A 36 2.95 -10.43 -13.81
CA PHE A 36 2.02 -9.32 -13.85
C PHE A 36 1.39 -9.23 -15.25
N GLU A 37 0.08 -9.30 -15.35
CA GLU A 37 -0.66 -9.35 -16.64
C GLU A 37 -0.10 -10.41 -17.60
N GLY A 38 0.19 -11.60 -17.09
CA GLY A 38 0.74 -12.72 -17.87
C GLY A 38 2.21 -12.58 -18.26
N LYS A 39 2.88 -11.48 -17.88
CA LYS A 39 4.30 -11.23 -18.19
C LYS A 39 5.19 -11.63 -17.01
N ASP A 40 6.18 -12.47 -17.24
CA ASP A 40 7.21 -12.82 -16.26
C ASP A 40 8.16 -11.63 -16.04
N LEU A 41 8.04 -10.97 -14.88
CA LEU A 41 8.82 -9.78 -14.54
C LEU A 41 10.32 -10.04 -14.45
N ALA A 42 10.74 -11.30 -14.14
CA ALA A 42 12.15 -11.65 -14.10
C ALA A 42 12.83 -11.47 -15.48
N LYS A 43 12.08 -11.72 -16.57
CA LYS A 43 12.57 -11.68 -17.95
C LYS A 43 12.40 -10.33 -18.63
N ILE A 44 11.67 -9.38 -18.02
CA ILE A 44 11.38 -8.08 -18.64
C ILE A 44 12.62 -7.20 -18.65
N LYS A 45 12.91 -6.61 -19.83
CA LYS A 45 13.99 -5.64 -20.01
C LYS A 45 13.67 -4.33 -19.25
N ARG A 46 14.73 -3.64 -18.78
CA ARG A 46 14.60 -2.38 -18.03
C ARG A 46 13.71 -1.31 -18.71
N LYS A 47 13.77 -1.21 -20.04
CA LYS A 47 12.95 -0.26 -20.82
C LYS A 47 11.45 -0.58 -20.74
N ASP A 48 11.09 -1.86 -20.80
CA ASP A 48 9.69 -2.30 -20.74
C ASP A 48 9.18 -2.30 -19.30
N MET A 49 10.03 -2.60 -18.32
CA MET A 49 9.72 -2.44 -16.90
C MET A 49 9.35 -0.98 -16.54
N ARG A 50 10.03 0.02 -17.16
CA ARG A 50 9.67 1.42 -16.96
C ARG A 50 8.23 1.74 -17.38
N LYS A 51 7.71 1.10 -18.43
CA LYS A 51 6.32 1.25 -18.86
C LYS A 51 5.36 0.59 -17.86
N LEU A 52 5.68 -0.63 -17.40
CA LEU A 52 4.87 -1.36 -16.43
C LEU A 52 4.80 -0.68 -15.06
N ARG A 53 5.79 0.13 -14.69
CA ARG A 53 5.77 0.90 -13.43
C ARG A 53 4.64 1.92 -13.36
N VAL A 54 4.04 2.31 -14.47
CA VAL A 54 2.80 3.10 -14.47
C VAL A 54 1.66 2.31 -13.82
N ASP A 55 1.55 1.03 -14.16
CA ASP A 55 0.50 0.15 -13.68
C ASP A 55 0.77 -0.40 -12.27
N MET A 56 2.01 -0.26 -11.76
CA MET A 56 2.45 -0.84 -10.48
C MET A 56 3.10 0.23 -9.62
N GLN A 57 2.46 0.63 -8.54
CA GLN A 57 2.91 1.73 -7.67
C GLN A 57 3.20 1.26 -6.24
N LEU A 58 4.00 2.05 -5.51
CA LEU A 58 4.36 1.81 -4.11
C LEU A 58 4.03 3.03 -3.25
N ILE A 59 3.31 2.80 -2.16
CA ILE A 59 3.15 3.75 -1.06
C ILE A 59 4.10 3.32 0.04
N PHE A 60 5.05 4.19 0.39
CA PHE A 60 6.09 3.92 1.38
C PHE A 60 5.59 4.08 2.81
N GLN A 61 6.27 3.43 3.74
CA GLN A 61 6.00 3.43 5.17
C GLN A 61 6.12 4.83 5.79
N ASP A 62 7.15 5.58 5.44
CA ASP A 62 7.41 6.91 5.99
C ASP A 62 7.11 8.02 4.97
N PRO A 63 6.04 8.80 5.18
CA PRO A 63 5.71 9.92 4.30
C PRO A 63 6.70 11.08 4.39
N TYR A 64 7.47 11.20 5.50
CA TYR A 64 8.46 12.27 5.65
C TYR A 64 9.65 12.09 4.72
N SER A 65 10.24 10.89 4.70
CA SER A 65 11.40 10.58 3.87
C SER A 65 11.06 10.41 2.40
N SER A 66 9.78 10.09 2.09
CA SER A 66 9.34 9.81 0.72
C SER A 66 8.95 11.03 -0.11
N LEU A 67 8.78 12.20 0.52
CA LEU A 67 8.42 13.46 -0.16
C LEU A 67 9.61 14.40 -0.26
N PRO A 68 10.05 14.80 -1.49
CA PRO A 68 11.12 15.78 -1.66
C PRO A 68 10.77 17.12 -1.01
N PRO A 69 11.56 17.63 -0.05
CA PRO A 69 11.18 18.81 0.74
C PRO A 69 11.24 20.14 -0.06
N ARG A 70 11.92 20.14 -1.20
CA ARG A 70 12.12 21.32 -2.07
C ARG A 70 11.13 21.42 -3.23
N MET A 71 10.24 20.45 -3.37
CA MET A 71 9.20 20.43 -4.40
C MET A 71 7.84 20.74 -3.78
N THR A 72 6.99 21.43 -4.52
CA THR A 72 5.59 21.64 -4.14
C THR A 72 4.79 20.35 -4.27
N VAL A 73 3.64 20.27 -3.60
CA VAL A 73 2.71 19.12 -3.70
C VAL A 73 2.34 18.85 -5.16
N GLY A 74 2.03 19.91 -5.92
CA GLY A 74 1.71 19.78 -7.34
C GLY A 74 2.84 19.24 -8.18
N GLU A 75 4.10 19.65 -7.91
CA GLU A 75 5.29 19.13 -8.58
C GLU A 75 5.50 17.65 -8.26
N ILE A 76 5.40 17.24 -6.99
CA ILE A 76 5.57 15.86 -6.52
C ILE A 76 4.55 14.94 -7.21
N ILE A 77 3.28 15.31 -7.21
CA ILE A 77 2.22 14.47 -7.78
C ILE A 77 2.31 14.47 -9.32
N SER A 78 2.66 15.60 -9.94
CA SER A 78 2.73 15.72 -11.40
C SER A 78 3.96 15.10 -12.04
N GLU A 79 5.01 14.77 -11.28
CA GLU A 79 6.28 14.27 -11.83
C GLU A 79 6.08 13.03 -12.70
N ALA A 80 5.46 11.98 -12.15
CA ALA A 80 5.19 10.75 -12.89
C ALA A 80 4.18 10.95 -14.03
N VAL A 81 3.17 11.81 -13.83
CA VAL A 81 2.18 12.17 -14.87
C VAL A 81 2.86 12.78 -16.09
N LYS A 82 3.80 13.70 -15.88
CA LYS A 82 4.59 14.35 -16.95
C LYS A 82 5.54 13.38 -17.63
N VAL A 83 6.29 12.58 -16.84
CA VAL A 83 7.29 11.61 -17.34
C VAL A 83 6.65 10.56 -18.22
N HIS A 84 5.48 10.07 -17.82
CA HIS A 84 4.75 9.01 -18.55
C HIS A 84 3.69 9.54 -19.52
N LYS A 85 3.51 10.87 -19.60
CA LYS A 85 2.55 11.53 -20.49
C LYS A 85 1.13 10.97 -20.32
N ILE A 86 0.69 10.85 -19.05
CA ILE A 86 -0.63 10.27 -18.70
C ILE A 86 -1.76 11.11 -19.28
N VAL A 87 -1.61 12.44 -19.24
CA VAL A 87 -2.51 13.42 -19.87
C VAL A 87 -1.72 14.45 -20.67
N PRO A 88 -2.34 15.20 -21.60
CA PRO A 88 -1.72 16.34 -22.28
C PRO A 88 -1.15 17.36 -21.29
N LYS A 89 -0.05 18.03 -21.67
CA LYS A 89 0.69 18.95 -20.79
C LYS A 89 -0.19 20.03 -20.17
N GLU A 90 -1.14 20.53 -20.94
CA GLU A 90 -2.09 21.58 -20.55
C GLU A 90 -3.06 21.11 -19.46
N GLN A 91 -3.37 19.81 -19.40
CA GLN A 91 -4.31 19.19 -18.46
C GLN A 91 -3.66 18.68 -17.18
N VAL A 92 -2.32 18.67 -17.08
CA VAL A 92 -1.60 18.11 -15.94
C VAL A 92 -2.03 18.75 -14.63
N ARG A 93 -2.17 20.09 -14.58
CA ARG A 93 -2.54 20.80 -13.34
C ARG A 93 -3.95 20.45 -12.88
N GLU A 94 -4.89 20.34 -13.81
CA GLU A 94 -6.27 19.96 -13.51
C GLU A 94 -6.35 18.51 -13.05
N HIS A 95 -5.72 17.59 -13.76
CA HIS A 95 -5.63 16.18 -13.40
C HIS A 95 -5.08 15.98 -11.97
N VAL A 96 -3.99 16.67 -11.64
CA VAL A 96 -3.40 16.61 -10.28
C VAL A 96 -4.36 17.13 -9.22
N ARG A 97 -5.06 18.23 -9.49
CA ARG A 97 -6.05 18.79 -8.57
C ARG A 97 -7.23 17.84 -8.32
N ASP A 98 -7.64 17.10 -9.34
CA ASP A 98 -8.72 16.11 -9.21
C ASP A 98 -8.27 14.90 -8.39
N ILE A 99 -7.06 14.40 -8.62
CA ILE A 99 -6.47 13.36 -7.76
C ILE A 99 -6.31 13.84 -6.32
N MET A 100 -5.89 15.09 -6.09
CA MET A 100 -5.83 15.68 -4.75
C MET A 100 -7.20 15.64 -4.06
N LYS A 101 -8.27 16.06 -4.76
CA LYS A 101 -9.65 16.01 -4.23
C LYS A 101 -10.05 14.57 -3.85
N LYS A 102 -9.82 13.59 -4.73
CA LYS A 102 -10.09 12.17 -4.46
C LYS A 102 -9.38 11.68 -3.20
N CYS A 103 -8.15 12.16 -2.95
CA CYS A 103 -7.39 11.84 -1.75
C CYS A 103 -7.75 12.70 -0.52
N GLY A 104 -8.79 13.54 -0.60
CA GLY A 104 -9.23 14.40 0.50
C GLY A 104 -8.28 15.57 0.78
N LEU A 105 -7.51 16.01 -0.23
CA LEU A 105 -6.66 17.20 -0.18
C LEU A 105 -7.36 18.37 -0.90
N GLN A 106 -7.23 19.57 -0.34
CA GLN A 106 -7.79 20.77 -0.98
C GLN A 106 -6.92 21.15 -2.20
N PRO A 107 -7.51 21.43 -3.38
CA PRO A 107 -6.76 21.77 -4.60
C PRO A 107 -5.89 23.03 -4.49
N GLN A 108 -6.22 23.94 -3.57
CA GLN A 108 -5.42 25.13 -3.28
C GLN A 108 -4.07 24.82 -2.64
N TYR A 109 -3.86 23.60 -2.12
CA TYR A 109 -2.59 23.17 -1.57
C TYR A 109 -1.57 22.76 -2.64
N TYR A 110 -1.92 22.86 -3.91
CA TYR A 110 -1.07 22.50 -5.04
C TYR A 110 0.31 23.15 -5.00
N ASP A 111 0.37 24.43 -4.64
CA ASP A 111 1.60 25.23 -4.64
C ASP A 111 2.30 25.28 -3.26
N ARG A 112 1.85 24.48 -2.27
CA ARG A 112 2.46 24.36 -0.94
C ARG A 112 3.53 23.28 -0.89
N TYR A 113 4.40 23.36 0.12
CA TYR A 113 5.50 22.43 0.37
C TYR A 113 5.13 21.36 1.41
N PRO A 114 5.72 20.14 1.35
CA PRO A 114 5.41 19.05 2.28
C PRO A 114 5.55 19.38 3.76
N HIS A 115 6.48 20.25 4.14
CA HIS A 115 6.70 20.63 5.54
C HIS A 115 5.55 21.45 6.16
N GLU A 116 4.65 22.01 5.34
CA GLU A 116 3.47 22.74 5.78
C GLU A 116 2.28 21.83 6.17
N PHE A 117 2.43 20.50 6.06
CA PHE A 117 1.35 19.53 6.22
C PHE A 117 1.55 18.63 7.44
N SER A 118 0.42 18.21 8.05
CA SER A 118 0.42 17.18 9.08
C SER A 118 0.83 15.81 8.53
N GLY A 119 1.17 14.85 9.40
CA GLY A 119 1.54 13.48 9.00
C GLY A 119 0.47 12.81 8.12
N GLY A 120 -0.80 12.89 8.51
CA GLY A 120 -1.91 12.34 7.74
C GLY A 120 -2.13 13.03 6.38
N GLN A 121 -1.92 14.35 6.30
CA GLN A 121 -1.97 15.06 5.02
C GLN A 121 -0.79 14.67 4.11
N ARG A 122 0.42 14.51 4.65
CA ARG A 122 1.56 13.99 3.88
C ARG A 122 1.31 12.59 3.36
N GLN A 123 0.70 11.73 4.15
CA GLN A 123 0.30 10.39 3.69
C GLN A 123 -0.70 10.46 2.53
N ARG A 124 -1.67 11.38 2.59
CA ARG A 124 -2.59 11.63 1.47
C ARG A 124 -1.87 12.13 0.21
N ILE A 125 -0.80 12.93 0.35
CA ILE A 125 0.04 13.35 -0.78
C ILE A 125 0.78 12.14 -1.38
N CYS A 126 1.32 11.24 -0.56
CA CYS A 126 1.96 10.01 -1.04
C CYS A 126 0.97 9.10 -1.79
N ILE A 127 -0.26 8.97 -1.27
CA ILE A 127 -1.34 8.24 -1.94
C ILE A 127 -1.67 8.92 -3.28
N ALA A 128 -1.89 10.23 -3.30
CA ALA A 128 -2.19 10.99 -4.51
C ALA A 128 -1.09 10.84 -5.58
N ARG A 129 0.19 10.90 -5.17
CA ARG A 129 1.34 10.67 -6.05
C ARG A 129 1.30 9.30 -6.72
N ALA A 130 1.01 8.24 -5.95
CA ALA A 130 0.92 6.89 -6.46
C ALA A 130 -0.26 6.72 -7.44
N LEU A 131 -1.41 7.33 -7.12
CA LEU A 131 -2.63 7.18 -7.92
C LEU A 131 -2.71 8.09 -9.16
N ALA A 132 -1.88 9.12 -9.23
CA ALA A 132 -1.90 10.10 -10.34
C ALA A 132 -1.61 9.50 -11.71
N VAL A 133 -0.99 8.34 -11.77
CA VAL A 133 -0.72 7.59 -13.00
C VAL A 133 -1.79 6.54 -13.34
N ASN A 134 -2.86 6.47 -12.56
CA ASN A 134 -3.96 5.52 -12.70
C ASN A 134 -3.49 4.05 -12.71
N PRO A 135 -2.82 3.57 -11.64
CA PRO A 135 -2.24 2.24 -11.59
C PRO A 135 -3.31 1.14 -11.47
N LYS A 136 -2.92 -0.10 -11.76
CA LYS A 136 -3.75 -1.30 -11.53
C LYS A 136 -3.42 -1.99 -10.20
N LEU A 137 -2.15 -1.92 -9.80
CA LEU A 137 -1.63 -2.52 -8.57
C LEU A 137 -0.94 -1.46 -7.72
N VAL A 138 -1.32 -1.38 -6.45
CA VAL A 138 -0.64 -0.54 -5.46
C VAL A 138 -0.17 -1.40 -4.30
N ILE A 139 1.12 -1.39 -4.03
CA ILE A 139 1.69 -1.99 -2.83
C ILE A 139 1.76 -0.90 -1.75
N CYS A 140 1.15 -1.17 -0.60
CA CYS A 140 1.18 -0.29 0.56
C CYS A 140 2.10 -0.92 1.61
N ASP A 141 3.30 -0.36 1.79
CA ASP A 141 4.29 -0.85 2.75
C ASP A 141 4.09 -0.10 4.07
N GLU A 142 3.35 -0.70 5.00
CA GLU A 142 2.98 -0.14 6.32
C GLU A 142 2.47 1.33 6.27
N PRO A 143 1.47 1.64 5.44
CA PRO A 143 1.14 3.03 5.08
C PRO A 143 0.54 3.86 6.22
N VAL A 144 0.28 3.26 7.37
CA VAL A 144 -0.37 3.93 8.52
C VAL A 144 0.42 3.78 9.82
N SER A 145 1.53 3.03 9.85
CA SER A 145 2.28 2.69 11.07
C SER A 145 2.82 3.90 11.84
N ALA A 146 3.09 5.02 11.15
CA ALA A 146 3.64 6.25 11.74
C ALA A 146 2.55 7.29 12.07
N LEU A 147 1.27 6.93 12.06
CA LEU A 147 0.14 7.84 12.24
C LEU A 147 -0.64 7.53 13.53
N ASP A 148 -1.30 8.55 14.10
CA ASP A 148 -2.22 8.38 15.21
C ASP A 148 -3.43 7.54 14.82
N VAL A 149 -4.02 6.78 15.76
CA VAL A 149 -5.11 5.82 15.53
C VAL A 149 -6.30 6.45 14.77
N SER A 150 -6.68 7.68 15.10
CA SER A 150 -7.78 8.38 14.43
C SER A 150 -7.47 8.70 12.96
N ILE A 151 -6.23 9.07 12.67
CA ILE A 151 -5.76 9.35 11.32
C ILE A 151 -5.58 8.05 10.54
N GLN A 152 -5.09 6.97 11.19
CA GLN A 152 -5.02 5.64 10.58
C GLN A 152 -6.38 5.22 10.02
N ALA A 153 -7.45 5.31 10.83
CA ALA A 153 -8.80 4.96 10.40
C ALA A 153 -9.26 5.76 9.17
N GLN A 154 -8.94 7.06 9.12
CA GLN A 154 -9.26 7.90 7.97
C GLN A 154 -8.51 7.47 6.70
N ILE A 155 -7.22 7.14 6.80
CA ILE A 155 -6.42 6.69 5.66
C ILE A 155 -6.89 5.32 5.17
N ILE A 156 -7.22 4.41 6.08
CA ILE A 156 -7.75 3.08 5.74
C ILE A 156 -9.09 3.17 4.99
N ASN A 157 -10.01 4.01 5.47
CA ASN A 157 -11.27 4.26 4.77
C ASN A 157 -11.04 4.89 3.39
N LEU A 158 -10.15 5.87 3.30
CA LEU A 158 -9.76 6.48 2.02
C LEU A 158 -9.25 5.43 1.02
N LEU A 159 -8.35 4.53 1.43
CA LEU A 159 -7.83 3.48 0.54
C LEU A 159 -8.94 2.54 0.07
N LYS A 160 -9.91 2.23 0.94
CA LYS A 160 -11.07 1.38 0.62
C LYS A 160 -12.03 2.05 -0.38
N ASP A 161 -12.26 3.34 -0.22
CA ASP A 161 -13.09 4.12 -1.14
C ASP A 161 -12.42 4.24 -2.52
N LEU A 162 -11.12 4.54 -2.55
CA LEU A 162 -10.32 4.63 -3.77
C LEU A 162 -10.21 3.27 -4.49
N GLN A 163 -10.15 2.15 -3.75
CA GLN A 163 -10.19 0.80 -4.34
C GLN A 163 -11.47 0.62 -5.18
N LYS A 164 -12.61 0.96 -4.60
CA LYS A 164 -13.92 0.81 -5.26
C LYS A 164 -14.06 1.76 -6.44
N GLU A 165 -13.68 3.03 -6.26
CA GLU A 165 -13.82 4.05 -7.29
C GLU A 165 -12.93 3.79 -8.50
N MET A 166 -11.67 3.38 -8.26
CA MET A 166 -10.64 3.24 -9.29
C MET A 166 -10.39 1.77 -9.67
N GLN A 167 -11.11 0.80 -9.11
CA GLN A 167 -10.94 -0.64 -9.36
C GLN A 167 -9.51 -1.14 -9.09
N LEU A 168 -8.89 -0.64 -8.02
CA LEU A 168 -7.49 -0.92 -7.69
C LEU A 168 -7.32 -2.30 -7.05
N THR A 169 -6.22 -2.97 -7.36
CA THR A 169 -5.74 -4.11 -6.59
C THR A 169 -4.71 -3.62 -5.58
N TYR A 170 -4.88 -3.97 -4.30
CA TYR A 170 -3.92 -3.63 -3.26
C TYR A 170 -3.17 -4.86 -2.73
N VAL A 171 -1.86 -4.68 -2.52
CA VAL A 171 -1.07 -5.54 -1.63
C VAL A 171 -0.69 -4.71 -0.41
N PHE A 172 -1.28 -5.04 0.72
CA PHE A 172 -1.18 -4.28 1.96
C PHE A 172 -0.27 -4.97 2.96
N ILE A 173 0.89 -4.41 3.22
CA ILE A 173 1.84 -4.91 4.21
C ILE A 173 1.52 -4.24 5.54
N SER A 174 1.24 -5.03 6.58
CA SER A 174 0.97 -4.54 7.91
C SER A 174 1.36 -5.57 8.97
N HIS A 175 1.55 -5.10 10.19
CA HIS A 175 1.66 -5.92 11.41
C HIS A 175 0.43 -5.73 12.31
N ASP A 176 -0.49 -4.80 11.97
CA ASP A 176 -1.72 -4.55 12.73
C ASP A 176 -2.87 -5.44 12.23
N LEU A 177 -3.21 -6.43 13.05
CA LEU A 177 -4.26 -7.40 12.77
C LEU A 177 -5.65 -6.79 12.69
N SER A 178 -5.92 -5.74 13.47
CA SER A 178 -7.23 -5.07 13.47
C SER A 178 -7.47 -4.36 12.14
N VAL A 179 -6.44 -3.67 11.64
CA VAL A 179 -6.47 -3.02 10.33
C VAL A 179 -6.64 -4.06 9.21
N VAL A 180 -5.83 -5.12 9.24
CA VAL A 180 -5.90 -6.20 8.25
C VAL A 180 -7.28 -6.84 8.20
N LYS A 181 -7.85 -7.21 9.36
CA LYS A 181 -9.19 -7.78 9.47
C LYS A 181 -10.28 -6.90 8.85
N TYR A 182 -10.12 -5.58 8.97
CA TYR A 182 -11.11 -4.61 8.50
C TYR A 182 -11.07 -4.36 6.99
N ILE A 183 -9.86 -4.32 6.39
CA ILE A 183 -9.70 -3.82 5.03
C ILE A 183 -9.51 -4.93 3.99
N THR A 184 -9.01 -6.11 4.37
CA THR A 184 -8.53 -7.10 3.40
C THR A 184 -9.54 -8.21 3.09
N ASP A 185 -9.51 -8.66 1.84
CA ASP A 185 -10.27 -9.83 1.38
C ASP A 185 -9.49 -11.12 1.67
N LYS A 186 -8.17 -11.11 1.43
CA LYS A 186 -7.27 -12.24 1.61
C LYS A 186 -6.05 -11.88 2.44
N ILE A 187 -5.54 -12.87 3.17
CA ILE A 187 -4.32 -12.75 3.97
C ILE A 187 -3.30 -13.78 3.54
N ALA A 188 -2.05 -13.34 3.44
CA ALA A 188 -0.86 -14.17 3.31
C ALA A 188 -0.01 -13.99 4.58
N VAL A 189 0.12 -15.01 5.40
CA VAL A 189 0.89 -14.98 6.64
C VAL A 189 2.31 -15.41 6.37
N MET A 190 3.29 -14.54 6.70
CA MET A 190 4.72 -14.78 6.50
C MET A 190 5.47 -14.93 7.83
N TYR A 191 6.39 -15.88 7.86
CA TYR A 191 7.33 -16.10 8.95
C TYR A 191 8.72 -16.45 8.41
N LEU A 192 9.76 -15.74 8.86
CA LEU A 192 11.17 -15.97 8.47
C LEU A 192 11.38 -16.16 6.96
N GLY A 193 10.74 -15.34 6.14
CA GLY A 193 10.87 -15.36 4.68
C GLY A 193 9.99 -16.39 3.95
N SER A 194 9.26 -17.22 4.68
CA SER A 194 8.38 -18.24 4.13
C SER A 194 6.91 -17.89 4.29
N LEU A 195 6.09 -18.34 3.35
CA LEU A 195 4.63 -18.24 3.44
C LEU A 195 4.10 -19.42 4.24
N MET A 196 3.47 -19.15 5.37
CA MET A 196 2.91 -20.17 6.26
C MET A 196 1.48 -20.52 5.91
N GLU A 197 0.67 -19.50 5.63
CA GLU A 197 -0.74 -19.68 5.38
C GLU A 197 -1.25 -18.59 4.43
N ILE A 198 -2.21 -18.93 3.56
CA ILE A 198 -2.90 -18.00 2.68
C ILE A 198 -4.36 -18.41 2.53
N GLY A 199 -5.28 -17.47 2.64
CA GLY A 199 -6.71 -17.72 2.47
C GLY A 199 -7.56 -16.46 2.58
N GLU A 200 -8.86 -16.65 2.54
CA GLU A 200 -9.82 -15.56 2.76
C GLU A 200 -9.71 -15.05 4.21
N THR A 201 -9.73 -13.72 4.37
CA THR A 201 -9.55 -13.09 5.68
C THR A 201 -10.51 -13.64 6.74
N LYS A 202 -11.78 -13.80 6.38
CA LYS A 202 -12.80 -14.27 7.31
C LYS A 202 -12.55 -15.70 7.79
N GLU A 203 -12.05 -16.57 6.92
CA GLU A 203 -11.76 -17.97 7.22
C GLU A 203 -10.55 -18.08 8.15
N ILE A 204 -9.43 -17.44 7.78
CA ILE A 204 -8.20 -17.47 8.58
C ILE A 204 -8.41 -16.86 9.98
N PHE A 205 -9.20 -15.77 10.11
CA PHE A 205 -9.51 -15.22 11.43
C PHE A 205 -10.45 -16.07 12.25
N LYS A 206 -11.27 -16.92 11.62
CA LYS A 206 -12.20 -17.82 12.31
C LYS A 206 -11.50 -19.10 12.77
N GLU A 207 -10.68 -19.67 11.90
CA GLU A 207 -10.05 -20.99 12.10
C GLU A 207 -8.68 -21.01 11.42
N PRO A 208 -7.62 -20.46 12.08
CA PRO A 208 -6.26 -20.52 11.55
C PRO A 208 -5.79 -21.99 11.52
N LEU A 209 -5.22 -22.41 10.39
CA LEU A 209 -4.77 -23.79 10.22
C LEU A 209 -3.30 -23.99 10.61
N HIS A 210 -2.48 -22.94 10.51
CA HIS A 210 -1.06 -23.02 10.83
C HIS A 210 -0.80 -22.57 12.28
N PRO A 211 -0.04 -23.33 13.10
CA PRO A 211 0.23 -22.98 14.50
C PRO A 211 0.82 -21.58 14.70
N TYR A 212 1.66 -21.12 13.77
CA TYR A 212 2.19 -19.75 13.82
C TYR A 212 1.10 -18.69 13.63
N THR A 213 0.13 -18.93 12.75
CA THR A 213 -1.01 -18.01 12.54
C THR A 213 -1.85 -17.92 13.80
N GLU A 214 -2.13 -19.06 14.44
CA GLU A 214 -2.87 -19.14 15.70
C GLU A 214 -2.14 -18.38 16.81
N ALA A 215 -0.84 -18.65 16.99
CA ALA A 215 0.00 -17.93 17.96
C ALA A 215 0.07 -16.41 17.68
N LEU A 216 0.14 -16.00 16.40
CA LEU A 216 0.16 -14.59 16.01
C LEU A 216 -1.16 -13.89 16.38
N PHE A 217 -2.30 -14.57 16.21
CA PHE A 217 -3.62 -14.01 16.52
C PHE A 217 -3.89 -14.01 18.04
N SER A 218 -3.44 -15.01 18.77
CA SER A 218 -3.55 -15.07 20.24
C SER A 218 -2.73 -13.99 20.96
N ALA A 219 -1.72 -13.43 20.30
CA ALA A 219 -0.91 -12.35 20.84
C ALA A 219 -1.58 -10.97 20.78
N VAL A 220 -2.72 -10.83 20.09
CA VAL A 220 -3.46 -9.56 20.01
C VAL A 220 -4.27 -9.35 21.28
N PRO A 221 -4.09 -8.23 21.99
CA PRO A 221 -4.89 -7.92 23.16
C PRO A 221 -6.38 -7.79 22.78
N ILE A 222 -7.23 -8.62 23.37
CA ILE A 222 -8.68 -8.44 23.28
C ILE A 222 -9.02 -7.27 24.21
N PRO A 223 -9.67 -6.19 23.73
CA PRO A 223 -10.03 -5.04 24.58
C PRO A 223 -11.24 -5.34 25.49
N ASN A 224 -11.25 -6.51 26.10
CA ASN A 224 -12.23 -6.91 27.10
C ASN A 224 -11.50 -7.34 28.37
N PRO A 225 -11.59 -6.57 29.48
CA PRO A 225 -10.88 -6.87 30.71
C PRO A 225 -11.33 -8.17 31.39
N ASP A 226 -12.49 -8.70 31.03
CA ASP A 226 -13.06 -9.92 31.63
C ASP A 226 -12.61 -11.21 30.95
N VAL A 227 -11.93 -11.12 29.80
CA VAL A 227 -11.43 -12.29 29.07
C VAL A 227 -9.99 -12.56 29.48
N LYS A 228 -9.75 -13.63 30.24
CA LYS A 228 -8.41 -14.15 30.48
C LYS A 228 -7.83 -14.68 29.18
N MET A 229 -6.74 -14.05 28.70
CA MET A 229 -5.99 -14.57 27.57
C MET A 229 -5.24 -15.85 27.99
N GLU A 230 -5.57 -16.98 27.40
CA GLU A 230 -4.66 -18.12 27.37
C GLU A 230 -3.62 -17.84 26.27
N ARG A 231 -2.37 -17.59 26.69
CA ARG A 231 -1.25 -17.50 25.75
C ARG A 231 -0.81 -18.92 25.43
N ILE A 232 -0.86 -19.27 24.17
CA ILE A 232 -0.30 -20.51 23.61
C ILE A 232 1.20 -20.36 23.46
#